data_6c2bccaa7b3d35d0f89150700e7e64b8
#
_entry.id   6c2bccaa7b3d35d0f89150700e7e64b8
#
_cell.length_a   1.000
_cell.length_b   1.000
_cell.length_c   1.000
_cell.angle_alpha   90.00
_cell.angle_beta   90.00
_cell.angle_gamma   90.00
#
_symmetry.space_group_name_H-M   'P 1'
#
loop_
_entity.id
_entity.type
_entity.pdbx_description
1 polymer ?
#
loop_
_entity_poly.entity_id
_entity_poly.type
_entity_poly.pdbx_seq_one_letter_code
_entity_poly.pdbx_strand_id
1 'polypeptide(L)'
;TFEVMLLTRYMDDKCFKLSRQNKGGTFQLSVAGHELIGVTCALNLIPGKDWGLPYYRDRGFALGLGSSLTDLLGAFLARDVPHHSGGRMMPEHFVHKELRLPCQSSCVGSQFLQAVGVAKGIQLTGKDEVVYVSAGEGATSQGDFHEALNFSCIHKLGVIFVIQDNGWAISVPQKEQTAGGSIAPIARGYEGLAVFEVDGCDFEQTSKAAKEAVEK
;
A
#
# COMPACT_ATOMS: atom_id res chain seq x y z
N THR A 1 -8.72 8.74 12.75
CA THR A 1 -7.31 8.54 12.30
C THR A 1 -6.45 7.95 13.41
N PHE A 2 -6.31 8.65 14.54
CA PHE A 2 -5.42 8.26 15.65
C PHE A 2 -5.74 6.87 16.24
N GLU A 3 -7.01 6.53 16.41
CA GLU A 3 -7.44 5.20 16.88
C GLU A 3 -6.94 4.08 15.97
N VAL A 4 -7.09 4.23 14.64
CA VAL A 4 -6.63 3.23 13.68
C VAL A 4 -5.10 3.10 13.68
N MET A 5 -4.38 4.21 13.85
CA MET A 5 -2.91 4.18 14.02
C MET A 5 -2.51 3.41 15.27
N LEU A 6 -3.18 3.63 16.39
CA LEU A 6 -2.94 2.89 17.63
C LEU A 6 -3.24 1.40 17.48
N LEU A 7 -4.37 1.05 16.85
CA LEU A 7 -4.71 -0.36 16.55
C LEU A 7 -3.63 -1.01 15.67
N THR A 8 -3.15 -0.30 14.66
CA THR A 8 -2.07 -0.76 13.78
C THR A 8 -0.81 -1.07 14.57
N ARG A 9 -0.38 -0.15 15.46
CA ARG A 9 0.79 -0.32 16.32
C ARG A 9 0.61 -1.44 17.34
N TYR A 10 -0.52 -1.50 18.03
CA TYR A 10 -0.77 -2.56 19.00
C TYR A 10 -0.83 -3.96 18.37
N MET A 11 -1.39 -4.06 17.17
CA MET A 11 -1.36 -5.31 16.42
C MET A 11 0.08 -5.69 16.04
N ASP A 12 0.89 -4.74 15.59
CA ASP A 12 2.30 -4.97 15.25
C ASP A 12 3.08 -5.53 16.45
N ASP A 13 2.98 -4.87 17.60
CA ASP A 13 3.58 -5.32 18.86
C ASP A 13 3.10 -6.72 19.27
N LYS A 14 1.81 -7.00 19.07
CA LYS A 14 1.23 -8.29 19.38
C LYS A 14 1.75 -9.39 18.47
N CYS A 15 1.77 -9.16 17.18
CA CYS A 15 2.29 -10.09 16.17
C CYS A 15 3.77 -10.40 16.43
N PHE A 16 4.57 -9.39 16.76
CA PHE A 16 5.98 -9.56 17.10
C PHE A 16 6.19 -10.43 18.33
N LYS A 17 5.39 -10.20 19.40
CA LYS A 17 5.41 -11.04 20.61
C LYS A 17 5.00 -12.48 20.33
N LEU A 18 3.98 -12.67 19.49
CA LEU A 18 3.51 -14.01 19.11
C LEU A 18 4.55 -14.75 18.25
N SER A 19 5.19 -14.08 17.31
CA SER A 19 6.28 -14.66 16.49
C SER A 19 7.43 -15.16 17.36
N ARG A 20 7.84 -14.37 18.37
CA ARG A 20 8.90 -14.79 19.31
C ARG A 20 8.51 -16.00 20.16
N GLN A 21 7.22 -16.29 20.30
CA GLN A 21 6.70 -17.46 21.00
C GLN A 21 6.44 -18.66 20.04
N ASN A 22 6.87 -18.57 18.77
CA ASN A 22 6.54 -19.52 17.73
C ASN A 22 5.02 -19.70 17.54
N LYS A 23 4.24 -18.63 17.76
CA LYS A 23 2.79 -18.57 17.56
C LYS A 23 2.52 -17.56 16.46
N GLY A 24 1.94 -18.02 15.35
CA GLY A 24 1.59 -17.15 14.23
C GLY A 24 2.36 -17.45 12.97
N GLY A 25 2.16 -16.60 11.96
CA GLY A 25 2.74 -16.77 10.63
C GLY A 25 4.25 -16.61 10.58
N THR A 26 4.82 -17.13 9.51
CA THR A 26 6.26 -17.06 9.24
C THR A 26 6.70 -15.71 8.68
N PHE A 27 5.76 -14.83 8.36
CA PHE A 27 6.02 -13.50 7.80
C PHE A 27 5.56 -12.43 8.78
N GLN A 28 6.50 -11.63 9.29
CA GLN A 28 6.25 -10.50 10.17
C GLN A 28 7.28 -9.41 9.89
N LEU A 29 6.79 -8.30 9.38
CA LEU A 29 7.58 -7.08 9.19
C LEU A 29 6.90 -5.94 9.94
N SER A 30 7.66 -5.20 10.73
CA SER A 30 7.12 -4.09 11.51
C SER A 30 6.58 -2.98 10.61
N VAL A 31 5.44 -2.43 11.02
CA VAL A 31 4.83 -1.25 10.41
C VAL A 31 5.10 0.02 11.22
N ALA A 32 5.93 -0.09 12.27
CA ALA A 32 6.24 1.04 13.14
C ALA A 32 6.84 2.21 12.36
N GLY A 33 6.20 3.38 12.45
CA GLY A 33 6.55 4.59 11.71
C GLY A 33 5.83 4.75 10.37
N HIS A 34 5.13 3.73 9.88
CA HIS A 34 4.39 3.75 8.62
C HIS A 34 2.86 3.85 8.78
N GLU A 35 2.36 3.98 10.01
CA GLU A 35 0.93 3.91 10.29
C GLU A 35 0.16 5.05 9.63
N LEU A 36 0.69 6.26 9.71
CA LEU A 36 -0.04 7.47 9.35
C LEU A 36 -0.37 7.54 7.87
N ILE A 37 0.60 7.31 7.00
CA ILE A 37 0.39 7.45 5.55
C ILE A 37 -0.66 6.46 5.02
N GLY A 38 -0.62 5.19 5.47
CA GLY A 38 -1.62 4.20 5.10
C GLY A 38 -3.03 4.59 5.57
N VAL A 39 -3.16 5.03 6.82
CA VAL A 39 -4.46 5.45 7.39
C VAL A 39 -5.01 6.69 6.68
N THR A 40 -4.18 7.71 6.43
CA THR A 40 -4.64 8.94 5.76
C THR A 40 -5.07 8.66 4.32
N CYS A 41 -4.38 7.80 3.57
CA CYS A 41 -4.81 7.39 2.24
C CYS A 41 -6.15 6.64 2.30
N ALA A 42 -6.30 5.67 3.20
CA ALA A 42 -7.54 4.91 3.33
C ALA A 42 -8.77 5.78 3.64
N LEU A 43 -8.61 6.82 4.48
CA LEU A 43 -9.69 7.72 4.85
C LEU A 43 -10.15 8.66 3.72
N ASN A 44 -9.39 8.78 2.65
CA ASN A 44 -9.74 9.55 1.45
C ASN A 44 -10.31 8.68 0.33
N LEU A 45 -10.36 7.36 0.49
CA LEU A 45 -10.98 6.41 -0.44
C LEU A 45 -12.35 5.96 0.03
N ILE A 46 -13.18 5.53 -0.89
CA ILE A 46 -14.53 5.03 -0.61
C ILE A 46 -14.51 3.50 -0.56
N PRO A 47 -14.67 2.87 0.62
CA PRO A 47 -14.69 1.42 0.76
C PRO A 47 -15.74 0.77 -0.15
N GLY A 48 -15.37 -0.30 -0.84
CA GLY A 48 -16.27 -1.01 -1.77
C GLY A 48 -16.50 -0.32 -3.12
N LYS A 49 -16.06 0.93 -3.28
CA LYS A 49 -16.04 1.66 -4.56
C LYS A 49 -14.63 1.68 -5.15
N ASP A 50 -13.69 2.22 -4.40
CA ASP A 50 -12.29 2.35 -4.83
C ASP A 50 -11.52 1.04 -4.62
N TRP A 51 -10.40 0.91 -5.31
CA TRP A 51 -9.59 -0.31 -5.27
C TRP A 51 -8.28 -0.07 -4.50
N GLY A 52 -7.87 -1.07 -3.71
CA GLY A 52 -6.61 -1.02 -2.98
C GLY A 52 -5.69 -2.19 -3.34
N LEU A 53 -4.45 -1.89 -3.69
CA LEU A 53 -3.38 -2.86 -3.87
C LEU A 53 -2.22 -2.52 -2.91
N PRO A 54 -2.46 -2.63 -1.59
CA PRO A 54 -1.49 -2.26 -0.57
C PRO A 54 -0.37 -3.30 -0.47
N TYR A 55 0.86 -2.85 -0.19
CA TYR A 55 1.94 -3.78 0.13
C TYR A 55 1.90 -4.20 1.62
N TYR A 56 2.79 -5.09 2.02
CA TYR A 56 2.74 -5.74 3.33
C TYR A 56 2.86 -4.81 4.56
N ARG A 57 3.41 -3.58 4.45
CA ARG A 57 3.45 -2.63 5.56
C ARG A 57 2.17 -1.79 5.70
N ASP A 58 1.25 -1.91 4.77
CA ASP A 58 0.02 -1.11 4.75
C ASP A 58 -1.12 -1.67 5.60
N ARG A 59 -0.79 -2.25 6.76
CA ARG A 59 -1.81 -2.66 7.74
C ARG A 59 -2.70 -1.47 8.15
N GLY A 60 -2.11 -0.28 8.30
CA GLY A 60 -2.85 0.94 8.58
C GLY A 60 -3.86 1.29 7.49
N PHE A 61 -3.51 1.08 6.23
CA PHE A 61 -4.43 1.24 5.10
C PHE A 61 -5.56 0.21 5.15
N ALA A 62 -5.25 -1.06 5.32
CA ALA A 62 -6.25 -2.12 5.37
C ALA A 62 -7.26 -1.93 6.52
N LEU A 63 -6.78 -1.59 7.73
CA LEU A 63 -7.64 -1.26 8.88
C LEU A 63 -8.45 0.02 8.64
N GLY A 64 -7.83 1.05 8.07
CA GLY A 64 -8.47 2.33 7.76
C GLY A 64 -9.57 2.19 6.71
N LEU A 65 -9.41 1.29 5.74
CA LEU A 65 -10.41 0.98 4.73
C LEU A 65 -11.57 0.13 5.27
N GLY A 66 -11.39 -0.53 6.43
CA GLY A 66 -12.45 -1.30 7.09
C GLY A 66 -12.16 -2.79 7.30
N SER A 67 -10.97 -3.28 7.00
CA SER A 67 -10.59 -4.65 7.37
C SER A 67 -10.64 -4.82 8.89
N SER A 68 -11.15 -5.96 9.36
CA SER A 68 -11.27 -6.21 10.78
C SER A 68 -9.94 -6.65 11.40
N LEU A 69 -9.70 -6.22 12.64
CA LEU A 69 -8.55 -6.69 13.41
C LEU A 69 -8.57 -8.22 13.60
N THR A 70 -9.78 -8.79 13.71
CA THR A 70 -9.98 -10.24 13.85
C THR A 70 -9.52 -10.99 12.60
N ASP A 71 -9.85 -10.49 11.41
CA ASP A 71 -9.42 -11.13 10.16
C ASP A 71 -7.92 -11.05 9.98
N LEU A 72 -7.33 -9.87 10.20
CA LEU A 72 -5.87 -9.69 10.05
C LEU A 72 -5.07 -10.52 11.06
N LEU A 73 -5.49 -10.52 12.32
CA LEU A 73 -4.82 -11.32 13.37
C LEU A 73 -5.09 -12.83 13.18
N GLY A 74 -6.29 -13.18 12.74
CA GLY A 74 -6.64 -14.56 12.40
C GLY A 74 -5.80 -15.10 11.25
N ALA A 75 -5.60 -14.31 10.19
CA ALA A 75 -4.71 -14.63 9.08
C ALA A 75 -3.25 -14.81 9.56
N PHE A 76 -2.77 -13.92 10.43
CA PHE A 76 -1.45 -14.04 11.05
C PHE A 76 -1.29 -15.33 11.85
N LEU A 77 -2.34 -15.78 12.53
CA LEU A 77 -2.37 -17.01 13.31
C LEU A 77 -2.71 -18.27 12.47
N ALA A 78 -2.77 -18.12 11.14
CA ALA A 78 -3.16 -19.19 10.21
C ALA A 78 -4.53 -19.83 10.56
N ARG A 79 -5.49 -18.98 10.95
CA ARG A 79 -6.88 -19.39 11.22
C ARG A 79 -7.72 -19.19 9.96
N ASP A 80 -8.77 -19.97 9.86
CA ASP A 80 -9.79 -19.75 8.84
C ASP A 80 -10.58 -18.48 9.20
N VAL A 81 -10.46 -17.47 8.35
CA VAL A 81 -11.12 -16.16 8.52
C VAL A 81 -11.83 -15.78 7.22
N PRO A 82 -12.99 -15.08 7.31
CA PRO A 82 -13.84 -14.82 6.15
C PRO A 82 -13.17 -14.00 5.05
N HIS A 83 -12.44 -12.97 5.44
CA HIS A 83 -11.89 -11.96 4.53
C HIS A 83 -10.37 -12.12 4.40
N HIS A 84 -9.97 -13.26 3.84
CA HIS A 84 -8.57 -13.56 3.54
C HIS A 84 -8.48 -14.56 2.39
N SER A 85 -7.25 -14.91 2.01
CA SER A 85 -6.96 -15.78 0.87
C SER A 85 -7.23 -17.29 1.12
N GLY A 86 -7.74 -17.70 2.29
CA GLY A 86 -7.88 -19.12 2.65
C GLY A 86 -6.53 -19.83 2.72
N GLY A 87 -5.52 -19.18 3.29
CA GLY A 87 -4.17 -19.72 3.45
C GLY A 87 -3.29 -19.74 2.19
N ARG A 88 -3.76 -19.14 1.08
CA ARG A 88 -2.97 -19.07 -0.18
C ARG A 88 -1.90 -18.00 -0.15
N MET A 89 -2.10 -16.96 0.66
CA MET A 89 -1.15 -15.85 0.84
C MET A 89 -0.58 -15.85 2.25
N MET A 90 0.63 -15.33 2.38
CA MET A 90 1.22 -15.07 3.69
C MET A 90 0.45 -13.98 4.45
N PRO A 91 0.58 -13.89 5.78
CA PRO A 91 0.10 -12.73 6.54
C PRO A 91 0.57 -11.41 5.91
N GLU A 92 -0.16 -10.34 6.15
CA GLU A 92 0.12 -8.99 5.61
C GLU A 92 -0.02 -8.87 4.07
N HIS A 93 -0.52 -9.90 3.40
CA HIS A 93 -0.95 -9.87 2.00
C HIS A 93 -2.46 -9.74 1.99
N PHE A 94 -2.92 -8.51 2.12
CA PHE A 94 -4.32 -8.17 2.40
C PHE A 94 -5.24 -8.59 1.25
N VAL A 95 -6.31 -9.30 1.58
CA VAL A 95 -7.35 -9.69 0.63
C VAL A 95 -8.71 -9.45 1.27
N HIS A 96 -9.58 -8.68 0.61
CA HIS A 96 -10.93 -8.43 1.08
C HIS A 96 -11.82 -8.07 -0.10
N LYS A 97 -12.70 -8.98 -0.49
CA LYS A 97 -13.53 -8.84 -1.70
C LYS A 97 -14.42 -7.60 -1.65
N GLU A 98 -15.14 -7.41 -0.55
CA GLU A 98 -16.10 -6.32 -0.37
C GLU A 98 -15.43 -4.95 -0.30
N LEU A 99 -14.18 -4.88 0.20
CA LEU A 99 -13.35 -3.67 0.21
C LEU A 99 -12.52 -3.50 -1.07
N ARG A 100 -12.69 -4.40 -2.04
CA ARG A 100 -11.92 -4.37 -3.29
C ARG A 100 -10.40 -4.38 -3.09
N LEU A 101 -9.96 -5.19 -2.15
CA LEU A 101 -8.56 -5.56 -1.97
C LEU A 101 -8.33 -6.91 -2.67
N PRO A 102 -7.83 -6.95 -3.90
CA PRO A 102 -7.61 -8.19 -4.63
C PRO A 102 -6.39 -8.95 -4.08
N CYS A 103 -6.37 -10.25 -4.33
CA CYS A 103 -5.21 -11.06 -4.01
C CYS A 103 -3.99 -10.59 -4.83
N GLN A 104 -2.87 -10.37 -4.14
CA GLN A 104 -1.65 -9.86 -4.73
C GLN A 104 -0.53 -10.88 -4.68
N SER A 105 0.46 -10.71 -5.55
CA SER A 105 1.70 -11.47 -5.51
C SER A 105 2.62 -10.97 -4.40
N SER A 106 3.44 -11.85 -3.84
CA SER A 106 4.55 -11.47 -2.96
C SER A 106 5.79 -10.97 -3.72
N CYS A 107 5.81 -11.10 -5.06
CA CYS A 107 6.89 -10.56 -5.88
C CYS A 107 6.88 -9.03 -5.80
N VAL A 108 8.02 -8.47 -5.40
CA VAL A 108 8.17 -7.03 -5.18
C VAL A 108 7.88 -6.25 -6.46
N GLY A 109 6.98 -5.28 -6.39
CA GLY A 109 6.63 -4.39 -7.50
C GLY A 109 5.54 -4.90 -8.44
N SER A 110 5.18 -6.19 -8.42
CA SER A 110 4.19 -6.76 -9.35
C SER A 110 2.80 -6.12 -9.23
N GLN A 111 2.45 -5.55 -8.07
CA GLN A 111 1.18 -4.87 -7.84
C GLN A 111 1.02 -3.58 -8.66
N PHE A 112 2.10 -2.97 -9.12
CA PHE A 112 2.02 -1.74 -9.92
C PHE A 112 1.31 -1.96 -11.25
N LEU A 113 1.71 -3.00 -12.01
CA LEU A 113 1.04 -3.32 -13.27
C LEU A 113 -0.40 -3.83 -13.07
N GLN A 114 -0.65 -4.55 -11.98
CA GLN A 114 -2.00 -4.97 -11.62
C GLN A 114 -2.91 -3.76 -11.37
N ALA A 115 -2.43 -2.75 -10.61
CA ALA A 115 -3.17 -1.52 -10.34
C ALA A 115 -3.51 -0.77 -11.63
N VAL A 116 -2.54 -0.64 -12.51
CA VAL A 116 -2.72 0.01 -13.81
C VAL A 116 -3.73 -0.75 -14.69
N GLY A 117 -3.70 -2.08 -14.65
CA GLY A 117 -4.68 -2.92 -15.34
C GLY A 117 -6.10 -2.71 -14.81
N VAL A 118 -6.28 -2.63 -13.49
CA VAL A 118 -7.56 -2.30 -12.84
C VAL A 118 -8.03 -0.91 -13.27
N ALA A 119 -7.18 0.11 -13.19
CA ALA A 119 -7.53 1.47 -13.57
C ALA A 119 -7.90 1.59 -15.05
N LYS A 120 -7.21 0.84 -15.93
CA LYS A 120 -7.59 0.77 -17.35
C LYS A 120 -8.96 0.14 -17.55
N GLY A 121 -9.28 -0.92 -16.82
CA GLY A 121 -10.61 -1.54 -16.82
C GLY A 121 -11.69 -0.57 -16.34
N ILE A 122 -11.43 0.21 -15.28
CA ILE A 122 -12.33 1.26 -14.78
C ILE A 122 -12.59 2.31 -15.88
N GLN A 123 -11.53 2.82 -16.51
CA GLN A 123 -11.63 3.80 -17.58
C GLN A 123 -12.47 3.29 -18.76
N LEU A 124 -12.27 2.04 -19.17
CA LEU A 124 -13.03 1.42 -20.28
C LEU A 124 -14.50 1.23 -19.94
N THR A 125 -14.84 1.07 -18.67
CA THR A 125 -16.25 0.92 -18.22
C THR A 125 -16.90 2.24 -17.85
N GLY A 126 -16.18 3.37 -17.91
CA GLY A 126 -16.68 4.71 -17.64
C GLY A 126 -17.07 4.95 -16.17
N LYS A 127 -16.48 4.18 -15.24
CA LYS A 127 -16.72 4.33 -13.81
C LYS A 127 -15.82 5.39 -13.20
N ASP A 128 -16.36 6.04 -12.16
CA ASP A 128 -15.64 7.00 -11.33
C ASP A 128 -15.10 6.29 -10.08
N GLU A 129 -14.02 5.54 -10.24
CA GLU A 129 -13.36 4.76 -9.18
C GLU A 129 -11.86 5.08 -9.21
N VAL A 130 -11.22 5.12 -8.04
CA VAL A 130 -9.78 5.37 -7.86
C VAL A 130 -9.07 4.07 -7.53
N VAL A 131 -7.83 3.93 -7.97
CA VAL A 131 -6.97 2.80 -7.63
C VAL A 131 -5.79 3.27 -6.79
N TYR A 132 -5.70 2.77 -5.58
CA TYR A 132 -4.55 2.93 -4.70
C TYR A 132 -3.57 1.78 -4.90
N VAL A 133 -2.30 2.08 -5.01
CA VAL A 133 -1.23 1.08 -4.97
C VAL A 133 -0.05 1.61 -4.15
N SER A 134 0.51 0.76 -3.31
CA SER A 134 1.65 1.17 -2.48
C SER A 134 2.82 0.20 -2.53
N ALA A 135 3.99 0.72 -2.20
CA ALA A 135 5.22 -0.05 -2.03
C ALA A 135 6.24 0.72 -1.19
N GLY A 136 7.29 0.05 -0.76
CA GLY A 136 8.50 0.70 -0.28
C GLY A 136 9.36 1.22 -1.45
N GLU A 137 10.28 2.15 -1.18
CA GLU A 137 11.17 2.72 -2.20
C GLU A 137 12.04 1.66 -2.88
N GLY A 138 12.36 0.56 -2.19
CA GLY A 138 13.08 -0.57 -2.78
C GLY A 138 12.40 -1.18 -4.00
N ALA A 139 11.08 -1.17 -4.04
CA ALA A 139 10.29 -1.70 -5.14
C ALA A 139 10.37 -0.83 -6.40
N THR A 140 10.77 0.43 -6.29
CA THR A 140 10.85 1.35 -7.44
C THR A 140 11.98 1.03 -8.40
N SER A 141 12.91 0.15 -8.00
CA SER A 141 13.95 -0.39 -8.90
C SER A 141 13.44 -1.45 -9.87
N GLN A 142 12.21 -1.94 -9.69
CA GLN A 142 11.61 -2.90 -10.62
C GLN A 142 11.14 -2.20 -11.91
N GLY A 143 11.35 -2.86 -13.05
CA GLY A 143 10.86 -2.34 -14.35
C GLY A 143 9.37 -2.10 -14.37
N ASP A 144 8.59 -2.96 -13.70
CA ASP A 144 7.13 -2.87 -13.56
C ASP A 144 6.67 -1.52 -13.00
N PHE A 145 7.44 -0.90 -12.08
CA PHE A 145 7.14 0.43 -11.55
C PHE A 145 7.21 1.50 -12.65
N HIS A 146 8.31 1.51 -13.38
CA HIS A 146 8.54 2.50 -14.46
C HIS A 146 7.54 2.33 -15.60
N GLU A 147 7.24 1.09 -15.95
CA GLU A 147 6.23 0.78 -16.98
C GLU A 147 4.83 1.21 -16.51
N ALA A 148 4.47 0.95 -15.26
CA ALA A 148 3.20 1.37 -14.68
C ALA A 148 3.04 2.89 -14.70
N LEU A 149 4.06 3.66 -14.29
CA LEU A 149 4.02 5.12 -14.36
C LEU A 149 3.84 5.61 -15.80
N ASN A 150 4.65 5.10 -16.72
CA ASN A 150 4.58 5.48 -18.13
C ASN A 150 3.20 5.21 -18.73
N PHE A 151 2.67 4.01 -18.52
CA PHE A 151 1.37 3.63 -19.04
C PHE A 151 0.24 4.45 -18.42
N SER A 152 0.30 4.70 -17.10
CA SER A 152 -0.69 5.54 -16.41
C SER A 152 -0.73 6.96 -16.96
N CYS A 153 0.43 7.57 -17.23
CA CYS A 153 0.53 8.91 -17.78
C CYS A 153 0.00 8.97 -19.22
N ILE A 154 0.39 8.01 -20.07
CA ILE A 154 -0.11 7.93 -21.48
C ILE A 154 -1.64 7.87 -21.52
N HIS A 155 -2.23 7.06 -20.65
CA HIS A 155 -3.68 6.81 -20.65
C HIS A 155 -4.46 7.69 -19.66
N LYS A 156 -3.79 8.56 -18.89
CA LYS A 156 -4.39 9.43 -17.87
C LYS A 156 -5.28 8.63 -16.91
N LEU A 157 -4.70 7.61 -16.30
CA LEU A 157 -5.42 6.69 -15.42
C LEU A 157 -5.51 7.22 -13.99
N GLY A 158 -6.63 7.00 -13.32
CA GLY A 158 -6.84 7.34 -11.91
C GLY A 158 -6.13 6.35 -10.96
N VAL A 159 -4.81 6.42 -10.89
CA VAL A 159 -3.97 5.59 -10.01
C VAL A 159 -3.16 6.47 -9.07
N ILE A 160 -3.24 6.19 -7.78
CA ILE A 160 -2.42 6.81 -6.74
C ILE A 160 -1.30 5.86 -6.36
N PHE A 161 -0.07 6.20 -6.75
CA PHE A 161 1.13 5.46 -6.37
C PHE A 161 1.69 6.03 -5.07
N VAL A 162 1.66 5.26 -3.99
CA VAL A 162 2.21 5.66 -2.69
C VAL A 162 3.51 4.91 -2.44
N ILE A 163 4.62 5.65 -2.46
CA ILE A 163 5.94 5.11 -2.17
C ILE A 163 6.33 5.51 -0.75
N GLN A 164 6.42 4.53 0.13
CA GLN A 164 6.80 4.73 1.52
C GLN A 164 8.32 4.62 1.63
N ASP A 165 8.96 5.77 1.58
CA ASP A 165 10.41 5.89 1.60
C ASP A 165 10.93 5.92 3.05
N ASN A 166 11.54 4.83 3.47
CA ASN A 166 12.20 4.73 4.77
C ASN A 166 13.73 4.70 4.66
N GLY A 167 14.25 4.92 3.46
CA GLY A 167 15.69 5.01 3.17
C GLY A 167 16.39 3.66 3.04
N TRP A 168 15.67 2.52 3.12
CA TRP A 168 16.29 1.20 3.16
C TRP A 168 15.48 0.13 2.42
N ALA A 169 16.14 -0.57 1.53
CA ALA A 169 15.64 -1.81 0.94
C ALA A 169 16.36 -3.00 1.59
N ILE A 170 15.78 -3.60 2.65
CA ILE A 170 16.42 -4.61 3.51
C ILE A 170 17.69 -4.03 4.15
N SER A 171 18.87 -4.32 3.58
CA SER A 171 20.18 -3.85 4.05
C SER A 171 20.84 -2.84 3.11
N VAL A 172 20.18 -2.50 2.00
CA VAL A 172 20.70 -1.58 0.98
C VAL A 172 20.15 -0.18 1.24
N PRO A 173 21.00 0.81 1.51
CA PRO A 173 20.56 2.19 1.65
C PRO A 173 20.11 2.77 0.30
N GLN A 174 19.09 3.61 0.33
CA GLN A 174 18.48 4.20 -0.88
C GLN A 174 19.49 4.85 -1.83
N LYS A 175 20.52 5.51 -1.31
CA LYS A 175 21.58 6.15 -2.11
C LYS A 175 22.37 5.17 -3.00
N GLU A 176 22.40 3.89 -2.64
CA GLU A 176 23.07 2.83 -3.43
C GLU A 176 22.10 2.12 -4.38
N GLN A 177 20.79 2.35 -4.21
CA GLN A 177 19.73 1.72 -4.97
C GLN A 177 19.14 2.64 -6.01
N THR A 178 18.93 3.92 -5.68
CA THR A 178 18.20 4.88 -6.52
C THR A 178 19.13 5.99 -7.00
N ALA A 179 19.20 6.18 -8.31
CA ALA A 179 19.96 7.27 -8.91
C ALA A 179 19.52 8.64 -8.37
N GLY A 180 20.45 9.42 -7.87
CA GLY A 180 20.17 10.70 -7.20
C GLY A 180 19.66 10.58 -5.76
N GLY A 181 19.52 9.35 -5.23
CA GLY A 181 19.14 9.10 -3.83
C GLY A 181 17.68 9.43 -3.49
N SER A 182 16.81 9.62 -4.51
CA SER A 182 15.38 9.87 -4.33
C SER A 182 14.60 9.45 -5.57
N ILE A 183 13.39 8.92 -5.36
CA ILE A 183 12.51 8.53 -6.47
C ILE A 183 11.73 9.71 -7.07
N ALA A 184 11.49 10.76 -6.30
CA ALA A 184 10.65 11.88 -6.73
C ALA A 184 11.17 12.61 -7.99
N PRO A 185 12.47 12.89 -8.16
CA PRO A 185 12.99 13.44 -9.40
C PRO A 185 12.73 12.56 -10.62
N ILE A 186 12.83 11.23 -10.44
CA ILE A 186 12.54 10.25 -11.50
C ILE A 186 11.05 10.29 -11.87
N ALA A 187 10.18 10.30 -10.86
CA ALA A 187 8.74 10.37 -11.06
C ALA A 187 8.32 11.68 -11.76
N ARG A 188 8.93 12.82 -11.43
CA ARG A 188 8.69 14.11 -12.11
C ARG A 188 9.07 14.12 -13.60
N GLY A 189 9.84 13.14 -14.04
CA GLY A 189 10.17 12.97 -15.46
C GLY A 189 9.01 12.43 -16.32
N TYR A 190 7.96 11.91 -15.70
CA TYR A 190 6.77 11.44 -16.41
C TYR A 190 5.76 12.59 -16.57
N GLU A 191 5.55 13.02 -17.81
CA GLU A 191 4.64 14.12 -18.13
C GLU A 191 3.20 13.78 -17.70
N GLY A 192 2.56 14.70 -16.99
CA GLY A 192 1.20 14.53 -16.49
C GLY A 192 1.08 13.83 -15.14
N LEU A 193 2.17 13.34 -14.56
CA LEU A 193 2.16 12.77 -13.21
C LEU A 193 2.26 13.89 -12.16
N ALA A 194 1.26 13.96 -11.26
CA ALA A 194 1.34 14.82 -10.08
C ALA A 194 2.21 14.12 -9.01
N VAL A 195 3.23 14.80 -8.53
CA VAL A 195 4.17 14.27 -7.53
C VAL A 195 4.10 15.08 -6.25
N PHE A 196 3.80 14.41 -5.14
CA PHE A 196 3.76 14.97 -3.79
C PHE A 196 4.91 14.36 -2.98
N GLU A 197 5.74 15.18 -2.38
CA GLU A 197 6.74 14.77 -1.40
C GLU A 197 6.34 15.33 -0.05
N VAL A 198 6.12 14.45 0.91
CA VAL A 198 5.63 14.83 2.24
C VAL A 198 6.35 14.04 3.33
N ASP A 199 6.45 14.59 4.52
CA ASP A 199 6.81 13.83 5.70
C ASP A 199 5.67 12.86 6.04
N GLY A 200 5.92 11.55 5.87
CA GLY A 200 4.93 10.50 6.13
C GLY A 200 4.48 10.40 7.60
N CYS A 201 5.16 11.09 8.51
CA CYS A 201 4.81 11.20 9.94
C CYS A 201 4.08 12.52 10.29
N ASP A 202 3.93 13.43 9.33
CA ASP A 202 3.19 14.68 9.50
C ASP A 202 1.73 14.52 9.03
N PHE A 203 0.79 14.70 9.97
CA PHE A 203 -0.64 14.50 9.68
C PHE A 203 -1.20 15.52 8.68
N GLU A 204 -0.80 16.77 8.78
CA GLU A 204 -1.33 17.83 7.90
C GLU A 204 -0.84 17.64 6.47
N GLN A 205 0.46 17.35 6.31
CA GLN A 205 1.06 17.11 5.00
C GLN A 205 0.48 15.86 4.34
N THR A 206 0.42 14.72 5.05
CA THR A 206 -0.09 13.46 4.50
C THR A 206 -1.57 13.55 4.15
N SER A 207 -2.39 14.16 5.03
CA SER A 207 -3.82 14.31 4.82
C SER A 207 -4.13 15.20 3.61
N LYS A 208 -3.41 16.32 3.48
CA LYS A 208 -3.54 17.23 2.35
C LYS A 208 -3.14 16.54 1.04
N ALA A 209 -1.98 15.89 1.01
CA ALA A 209 -1.50 15.22 -0.19
C ALA A 209 -2.42 14.07 -0.63
N ALA A 210 -2.90 13.25 0.32
CA ALA A 210 -3.83 12.17 0.02
C ALA A 210 -5.14 12.68 -0.57
N LYS A 211 -5.70 13.76 -0.01
CA LYS A 211 -6.92 14.40 -0.53
C LYS A 211 -6.70 14.95 -1.94
N GLU A 212 -5.64 15.74 -2.14
CA GLU A 212 -5.34 16.32 -3.45
C GLU A 212 -5.06 15.25 -4.51
N ALA A 213 -4.46 14.12 -4.14
CA ALA A 213 -4.21 13.01 -5.06
C ALA A 213 -5.50 12.31 -5.52
N VAL A 214 -6.52 12.22 -4.65
CA VAL A 214 -7.83 11.64 -5.01
C VAL A 214 -8.65 12.60 -5.88
N GLU A 215 -8.51 13.92 -5.69
CA GLU A 215 -9.25 14.95 -6.43
C GLU A 215 -8.71 15.19 -7.85
N LYS A 216 -7.50 14.74 -8.17
CA LYS A 216 -6.85 14.90 -9.49
C LYS A 216 -7.12 13.74 -10.43
#